data_2f2ec2ac1f1450f0d122612142da05cd
#
_entry.id   2f2ec2ac1f1450f0d122612142da05cd
#
_cell.length_a   1.000
_cell.length_b   1.000
_cell.length_c   1.000
_cell.angle_alpha   90.00
_cell.angle_beta   90.00
_cell.angle_gamma   90.00
#
_symmetry.space_group_name_H-M   'P 1'
#
loop_
_entity.id
_entity.type
_entity.pdbx_description
1 polymer ?
#
loop_
_entity_poly.entity_id
_entity_poly.type
_entity_poly.pdbx_seq_one_letter_code
_entity_poly.pdbx_strand_id
1 'polypeptide(L)'
;MRPAFAQTLPMRPADTNAKPAFTVPAGSCDAHFHVFEPGYTHVPDPLYTFPDATLRQYRQVLDWLGIDRAVLVQPTYYGTDNRLLLDVLASDPTRLRGVVQVEDDVSDEVLNGYHEAGVRAIRLDLFSRADQPLDDIIAHIRTVAERTRPRGWHLQFYSPGPVVRALLPFLADFEDTVVIDHMGYLKESDGLTAKDADRLLSVVDGGSCYVKLSGPYRVAGGKPLSSVGPLGRALVAARPDRLVWGSDWPHLPNGQRDTGELLNLLADWADDAARRQILVDNPARLFFAN
;
A
#
# COMPACT_ATOMS: atom_id res chain seq x y z
N MET A 1 -2.95 -28.53 -1.37
CA MET A 1 -1.52 -28.75 -1.69
C MET A 1 -0.88 -27.37 -1.72
N ARG A 2 -0.09 -26.98 -0.73
CA ARG A 2 0.63 -25.69 -0.73
C ARG A 2 1.62 -25.71 -1.90
N PRO A 3 1.74 -24.64 -2.70
CA PRO A 3 2.75 -24.60 -3.74
C PRO A 3 4.13 -24.71 -3.10
N ALA A 4 5.01 -25.51 -3.68
CA ALA A 4 6.40 -25.60 -3.28
C ALA A 4 6.98 -24.18 -3.27
N PHE A 5 7.71 -23.84 -2.18
CA PHE A 5 8.39 -22.55 -2.04
C PHE A 5 9.19 -22.26 -3.29
N ALA A 6 8.79 -21.21 -4.01
CA ALA A 6 9.60 -20.73 -5.13
C ALA A 6 10.96 -20.31 -4.57
N GLN A 7 12.04 -20.75 -5.21
CA GLN A 7 13.39 -20.31 -4.86
C GLN A 7 13.41 -18.77 -4.88
N THR A 8 13.76 -18.14 -3.78
CA THR A 8 13.87 -16.69 -3.71
C THR A 8 15.03 -16.25 -4.59
N LEU A 9 14.72 -15.51 -5.65
CA LEU A 9 15.73 -14.89 -6.49
C LEU A 9 16.37 -13.73 -5.71
N PRO A 10 17.66 -13.42 -5.96
CA PRO A 10 18.27 -12.23 -5.35
C PRO A 10 17.49 -10.98 -5.75
N MET A 11 17.49 -9.95 -4.88
CA MET A 11 16.83 -8.69 -5.18
C MET A 11 17.42 -8.05 -6.45
N ARG A 12 16.55 -7.43 -7.25
CA ARG A 12 16.96 -6.66 -8.44
C ARG A 12 17.85 -5.50 -8.02
N PRO A 13 19.07 -5.32 -8.60
CA PRO A 13 19.92 -4.18 -8.31
C PRO A 13 19.22 -2.85 -8.68
N ALA A 14 19.41 -1.81 -7.87
CA ALA A 14 18.73 -0.54 -8.03
C ALA A 14 18.99 0.11 -9.41
N ASP A 15 20.23 0.09 -9.85
CA ASP A 15 20.71 0.69 -11.12
C ASP A 15 20.28 -0.07 -12.39
N THR A 16 19.64 -1.22 -12.23
CA THR A 16 19.01 -1.96 -13.33
C THR A 16 17.56 -1.60 -13.57
N ASN A 17 16.96 -0.78 -12.69
CA ASN A 17 15.61 -0.28 -12.90
C ASN A 17 15.60 0.82 -13.97
N ALA A 18 14.50 0.93 -14.70
CA ALA A 18 14.28 2.02 -15.64
C ALA A 18 14.38 3.37 -14.92
N LYS A 19 14.94 4.38 -15.60
CA LYS A 19 14.87 5.75 -15.11
C LYS A 19 13.44 6.29 -15.24
N PRO A 20 13.05 7.22 -14.35
CA PRO A 20 11.77 7.92 -14.53
C PRO A 20 11.63 8.56 -15.89
N ALA A 21 10.49 8.34 -16.55
CA ALA A 21 10.14 8.92 -17.84
C ALA A 21 9.66 10.38 -17.72
N PHE A 22 9.62 10.92 -16.52
CA PHE A 22 9.24 12.29 -16.20
C PHE A 22 10.10 12.85 -15.08
N THR A 23 10.11 14.15 -14.90
CA THR A 23 10.78 14.76 -13.74
C THR A 23 10.00 14.44 -12.47
N VAL A 24 10.60 13.64 -11.60
CA VAL A 24 10.00 13.30 -10.30
C VAL A 24 9.95 14.57 -9.45
N PRO A 25 8.77 14.98 -8.95
CA PRO A 25 8.64 16.22 -8.18
C PRO A 25 9.40 16.13 -6.86
N ALA A 26 10.05 17.22 -6.44
CA ALA A 26 10.66 17.32 -5.13
C ALA A 26 9.62 17.10 -4.01
N GLY A 27 10.00 16.37 -2.97
CA GLY A 27 9.10 15.95 -1.89
C GLY A 27 8.23 14.74 -2.23
N SER A 28 8.51 14.04 -3.35
CA SER A 28 7.79 12.82 -3.74
C SER A 28 7.91 11.72 -2.69
N CYS A 29 6.88 10.90 -2.65
CA CYS A 29 6.74 9.82 -1.68
C CYS A 29 6.33 8.50 -2.33
N ASP A 30 7.06 7.44 -2.02
CA ASP A 30 6.59 6.06 -2.20
C ASP A 30 5.70 5.69 -1.00
N ALA A 31 4.39 5.62 -1.19
CA ALA A 31 3.43 5.37 -0.12
C ALA A 31 3.24 3.88 0.22
N HIS A 32 4.08 2.98 -0.32
CA HIS A 32 3.97 1.55 -0.03
C HIS A 32 5.24 0.78 -0.36
N PHE A 33 6.02 0.46 0.64
CA PHE A 33 7.12 -0.51 0.52
C PHE A 33 7.19 -1.41 1.75
N HIS A 34 7.95 -2.49 1.64
CA HIS A 34 8.24 -3.41 2.73
C HIS A 34 9.76 -3.62 2.85
N VAL A 35 10.22 -4.02 4.04
CA VAL A 35 11.59 -4.51 4.25
C VAL A 35 11.55 -5.86 4.95
N PHE A 36 12.55 -6.67 4.66
CA PHE A 36 12.76 -7.99 5.25
C PHE A 36 14.22 -8.07 5.64
N GLU A 37 14.47 -8.12 6.95
CA GLU A 37 15.83 -8.15 7.50
C GLU A 37 15.99 -9.35 8.44
N PRO A 38 17.19 -9.95 8.49
CA PRO A 38 17.47 -11.02 9.42
C PRO A 38 17.39 -10.54 10.88
N GLY A 39 17.08 -11.44 11.80
CA GLY A 39 17.06 -11.16 13.23
C GLY A 39 15.71 -10.72 13.80
N TYR A 40 14.69 -10.53 12.97
CA TYR A 40 13.33 -10.27 13.41
C TYR A 40 12.44 -11.52 13.31
N THR A 41 11.57 -11.70 14.29
CA THR A 41 10.67 -12.86 14.35
C THR A 41 9.55 -12.72 13.32
N HIS A 42 9.33 -13.77 12.54
CA HIS A 42 8.21 -13.85 11.60
C HIS A 42 7.12 -14.81 12.13
N VAL A 43 5.95 -14.75 11.51
CA VAL A 43 4.86 -15.68 11.83
C VAL A 43 5.28 -17.13 11.59
N PRO A 44 4.71 -18.11 12.34
CA PRO A 44 5.16 -19.52 12.30
C PRO A 44 5.09 -20.16 10.91
N ASP A 45 4.08 -19.81 10.11
CA ASP A 45 3.83 -20.39 8.78
C ASP A 45 3.73 -19.29 7.72
N PRO A 46 4.83 -18.62 7.35
CA PRO A 46 4.79 -17.55 6.37
C PRO A 46 4.36 -18.08 4.99
N LEU A 47 3.59 -17.28 4.26
CA LEU A 47 3.14 -17.62 2.91
C LEU A 47 4.29 -17.75 1.91
N TYR A 48 5.43 -17.12 2.20
CA TYR A 48 6.60 -17.05 1.32
C TYR A 48 7.87 -17.14 2.16
N THR A 49 8.95 -17.68 1.56
CA THR A 49 10.32 -17.47 2.04
C THR A 49 10.85 -16.22 1.35
N PHE A 50 11.31 -15.22 2.11
CA PHE A 50 11.77 -13.95 1.57
C PHE A 50 13.29 -13.92 1.46
N PRO A 51 13.84 -13.35 0.38
CA PRO A 51 15.23 -12.92 0.38
C PRO A 51 15.40 -11.77 1.36
N ASP A 52 16.62 -11.53 1.80
CA ASP A 52 16.94 -10.29 2.51
C ASP A 52 16.65 -9.12 1.58
N ALA A 53 15.62 -8.35 1.92
CA ALA A 53 15.20 -7.16 1.19
C ALA A 53 15.32 -5.97 2.16
N THR A 54 16.56 -5.51 2.32
CA THR A 54 16.94 -4.59 3.40
C THR A 54 16.60 -3.14 3.10
N LEU A 55 16.47 -2.34 4.16
CA LEU A 55 16.30 -0.88 4.04
C LEU A 55 17.43 -0.24 3.19
N ARG A 56 18.66 -0.75 3.30
CA ARG A 56 19.78 -0.26 2.50
C ARG A 56 19.56 -0.45 1.00
N GLN A 57 19.07 -1.61 0.59
CA GLN A 57 18.76 -1.89 -0.83
C GLN A 57 17.61 -1.03 -1.32
N TYR A 58 16.58 -0.86 -0.49
CA TYR A 58 15.45 0.00 -0.82
C TYR A 58 15.87 1.48 -0.98
N ARG A 59 16.71 2.02 -0.08
CA ARG A 59 17.23 3.39 -0.22
C ARG A 59 17.97 3.60 -1.54
N GLN A 60 18.72 2.62 -2.02
CA GLN A 60 19.35 2.70 -3.34
C GLN A 60 18.32 2.83 -4.48
N VAL A 61 17.17 2.15 -4.36
CA VAL A 61 16.06 2.28 -5.33
C VAL A 61 15.43 3.67 -5.27
N LEU A 62 15.19 4.21 -4.06
CA LEU A 62 14.67 5.58 -3.89
C LEU A 62 15.62 6.61 -4.52
N ASP A 63 16.92 6.52 -4.20
CA ASP A 63 17.94 7.43 -4.74
C ASP A 63 18.02 7.33 -6.27
N TRP A 64 17.92 6.11 -6.82
CA TRP A 64 17.91 5.89 -8.26
C TRP A 64 16.71 6.54 -8.96
N LEU A 65 15.53 6.50 -8.33
CA LEU A 65 14.29 7.06 -8.87
C LEU A 65 14.09 8.55 -8.52
N GLY A 66 14.88 9.12 -7.61
CA GLY A 66 14.74 10.49 -7.16
C GLY A 66 13.52 10.71 -6.27
N ILE A 67 13.16 9.72 -5.44
CA ILE A 67 12.04 9.80 -4.49
C ILE A 67 12.56 10.17 -3.10
N ASP A 68 11.97 11.18 -2.48
CA ASP A 68 12.48 11.79 -1.24
C ASP A 68 11.97 11.13 0.03
N ARG A 69 10.71 10.65 0.05
CA ARG A 69 10.02 10.14 1.23
C ARG A 69 9.44 8.77 0.97
N ALA A 70 9.16 8.03 2.05
CA ALA A 70 8.53 6.72 1.89
C ALA A 70 7.70 6.30 3.10
N VAL A 71 6.76 5.38 2.88
CA VAL A 71 5.89 4.80 3.90
C VAL A 71 6.12 3.30 3.98
N LEU A 72 6.72 2.87 5.08
CA LEU A 72 6.91 1.45 5.38
C LEU A 72 5.60 0.85 5.85
N VAL A 73 5.15 -0.16 5.13
CA VAL A 73 3.93 -0.89 5.46
C VAL A 73 4.30 -2.23 6.10
N GLN A 74 3.74 -2.51 7.26
CA GLN A 74 3.95 -3.80 7.94
C GLN A 74 3.50 -4.95 7.04
N PRO A 75 4.39 -5.88 6.65
CA PRO A 75 4.00 -7.06 5.89
C PRO A 75 3.38 -8.11 6.83
N THR A 76 2.43 -8.89 6.32
CA THR A 76 1.82 -10.02 7.05
C THR A 76 2.84 -11.06 7.52
N TYR A 77 4.03 -11.07 6.94
CA TYR A 77 5.14 -11.92 7.30
C TYR A 77 5.58 -11.76 8.76
N TYR A 78 5.55 -10.54 9.29
CA TYR A 78 5.88 -10.24 10.69
C TYR A 78 4.64 -10.16 11.59
N GLY A 79 3.42 -10.30 11.02
CA GLY A 79 2.19 -10.15 11.78
C GLY A 79 2.15 -8.80 12.50
N THR A 80 1.86 -8.85 13.81
CA THR A 80 1.76 -7.68 14.69
C THR A 80 3.07 -7.31 15.39
N ASP A 81 4.16 -7.99 15.09
CA ASP A 81 5.50 -7.62 15.57
C ASP A 81 6.08 -6.46 14.75
N ASN A 82 5.82 -5.25 15.18
CA ASN A 82 6.23 -4.03 14.48
C ASN A 82 7.66 -3.56 14.81
N ARG A 83 8.50 -4.34 15.51
CA ARG A 83 9.84 -3.92 15.94
C ARG A 83 10.73 -3.49 14.77
N LEU A 84 10.79 -4.28 13.68
CA LEU A 84 11.55 -3.88 12.49
C LEU A 84 11.05 -2.57 11.91
N LEU A 85 9.72 -2.40 11.81
CA LEU A 85 9.13 -1.16 11.31
C LEU A 85 9.57 0.03 12.16
N LEU A 86 9.50 -0.06 13.48
CA LEU A 86 9.89 1.03 14.38
C LEU A 86 11.38 1.37 14.29
N ASP A 87 12.26 0.37 14.21
CA ASP A 87 13.70 0.55 14.03
C ASP A 87 14.01 1.26 12.71
N VAL A 88 13.30 0.90 11.64
CA VAL A 88 13.40 1.57 10.33
C VAL A 88 12.96 3.03 10.43
N LEU A 89 11.82 3.33 11.06
CA LEU A 89 11.34 4.71 11.22
C LEU A 89 12.32 5.55 12.02
N ALA A 90 12.88 5.01 13.10
CA ALA A 90 13.86 5.68 13.94
C ALA A 90 15.15 6.05 13.16
N SER A 91 15.48 5.30 12.10
CA SER A 91 16.67 5.56 11.29
C SER A 91 16.58 6.81 10.41
N ASP A 92 15.36 7.30 10.11
CA ASP A 92 15.12 8.54 9.35
C ASP A 92 13.70 9.08 9.60
N PRO A 93 13.44 9.68 10.77
CA PRO A 93 12.11 10.13 11.18
C PRO A 93 11.55 11.30 10.37
N THR A 94 12.40 11.95 9.56
CA THR A 94 11.98 13.05 8.69
C THR A 94 11.40 12.58 7.36
N ARG A 95 11.94 11.48 6.81
CA ARG A 95 11.59 10.97 5.47
C ARG A 95 10.69 9.75 5.51
N LEU A 96 10.64 9.03 6.64
CA LEU A 96 9.89 7.77 6.76
C LEU A 96 8.65 7.92 7.64
N ARG A 97 7.58 7.22 7.25
CA ARG A 97 6.37 6.99 8.04
C ARG A 97 5.99 5.52 8.00
N GLY A 98 5.14 5.11 8.95
CA GLY A 98 4.77 3.70 9.11
C GLY A 98 3.27 3.45 9.06
N VAL A 99 2.93 2.24 8.62
CA VAL A 99 1.60 1.65 8.70
C VAL A 99 1.75 0.30 9.39
N VAL A 100 1.17 0.17 10.57
CA VAL A 100 1.32 -1.02 11.45
C VAL A 100 0.18 -2.02 11.26
N GLN A 101 0.43 -3.27 11.66
CA GLN A 101 -0.62 -4.23 12.02
C GLN A 101 -0.61 -4.37 13.54
N VAL A 102 -1.79 -4.51 14.13
CA VAL A 102 -1.94 -4.59 15.58
C VAL A 102 -2.95 -5.67 15.95
N GLU A 103 -2.86 -6.17 17.18
CA GLU A 103 -3.89 -7.03 17.76
C GLU A 103 -5.14 -6.21 18.10
N ASP A 104 -6.29 -6.88 18.13
CA ASP A 104 -7.58 -6.22 18.41
C ASP A 104 -7.61 -5.56 19.81
N ASP A 105 -6.83 -6.05 20.77
CA ASP A 105 -6.73 -5.57 22.16
C ASP A 105 -5.54 -4.64 22.44
N VAL A 106 -4.83 -4.18 21.39
CA VAL A 106 -3.68 -3.25 21.53
C VAL A 106 -4.05 -2.06 22.41
N SER A 107 -3.19 -1.68 23.36
CA SER A 107 -3.47 -0.56 24.26
C SER A 107 -3.28 0.80 23.60
N ASP A 108 -3.96 1.84 24.12
CA ASP A 108 -3.77 3.22 23.66
C ASP A 108 -2.35 3.74 23.92
N GLU A 109 -1.71 3.27 24.98
CA GLU A 109 -0.31 3.62 25.29
C GLU A 109 0.62 3.14 24.16
N VAL A 110 0.46 1.91 23.68
CA VAL A 110 1.23 1.36 22.55
C VAL A 110 0.96 2.16 21.28
N LEU A 111 -0.31 2.45 20.98
CA LEU A 111 -0.66 3.24 19.79
C LEU A 111 -0.12 4.68 19.86
N ASN A 112 -0.06 5.30 21.03
CA ASN A 112 0.54 6.62 21.22
C ASN A 112 2.05 6.56 20.99
N GLY A 113 2.75 5.54 21.51
CA GLY A 113 4.17 5.33 21.22
C GLY A 113 4.44 5.14 19.72
N TYR A 114 3.57 4.42 19.02
CA TYR A 114 3.65 4.29 17.56
C TYR A 114 3.44 5.63 16.85
N HIS A 115 2.50 6.47 17.32
CA HIS A 115 2.28 7.80 16.74
C HIS A 115 3.54 8.67 16.86
N GLU A 116 4.16 8.69 18.02
CA GLU A 116 5.42 9.41 18.28
C GLU A 116 6.56 8.90 17.39
N ALA A 117 6.61 7.59 17.14
CA ALA A 117 7.57 6.97 16.23
C ALA A 117 7.31 7.25 14.74
N GLY A 118 6.20 7.90 14.38
CA GLY A 118 5.90 8.25 12.98
C GLY A 118 4.91 7.33 12.28
N VAL A 119 4.19 6.46 13.00
CA VAL A 119 3.08 5.68 12.44
C VAL A 119 1.88 6.59 12.18
N ARG A 120 1.15 6.34 11.06
CA ARG A 120 0.00 7.15 10.63
C ARG A 120 -1.21 6.34 10.19
N ALA A 121 -1.15 5.02 10.23
CA ALA A 121 -2.27 4.16 9.87
C ALA A 121 -2.18 2.78 10.51
N ILE A 122 -3.33 2.11 10.60
CA ILE A 122 -3.43 0.68 10.87
C ILE A 122 -3.81 -0.04 9.58
N ARG A 123 -3.05 -1.08 9.24
CA ARG A 123 -3.35 -1.98 8.13
C ARG A 123 -4.27 -3.09 8.59
N LEU A 124 -5.42 -3.21 7.95
CA LEU A 124 -6.34 -4.33 8.12
C LEU A 124 -6.05 -5.40 7.05
N ASP A 125 -5.67 -6.58 7.51
CA ASP A 125 -5.53 -7.77 6.64
C ASP A 125 -6.90 -8.42 6.44
N LEU A 126 -7.61 -7.97 5.40
CA LEU A 126 -8.91 -8.53 5.03
C LEU A 126 -8.78 -9.77 4.14
N PHE A 127 -7.57 -10.17 3.72
CA PHE A 127 -7.35 -11.49 3.11
C PHE A 127 -7.54 -12.61 4.15
N SER A 128 -7.05 -12.42 5.36
CA SER A 128 -7.22 -13.38 6.45
C SER A 128 -8.66 -13.48 6.96
N ARG A 129 -9.50 -12.50 6.64
CA ARG A 129 -10.91 -12.41 7.04
C ARG A 129 -11.88 -12.62 5.87
N ALA A 130 -11.41 -12.97 4.68
CA ALA A 130 -12.21 -13.01 3.46
C ALA A 130 -13.39 -13.99 3.49
N ASP A 131 -13.31 -15.03 4.30
CA ASP A 131 -14.36 -16.03 4.49
C ASP A 131 -15.34 -15.68 5.63
N GLN A 132 -15.14 -14.56 6.33
CA GLN A 132 -16.04 -14.11 7.40
C GLN A 132 -17.30 -13.44 6.80
N PRO A 133 -18.42 -13.43 7.54
CA PRO A 133 -19.60 -12.64 7.18
C PRO A 133 -19.22 -11.16 6.99
N LEU A 134 -19.84 -10.51 6.00
CA LEU A 134 -19.54 -9.10 5.69
C LEU A 134 -19.80 -8.17 6.90
N ASP A 135 -20.85 -8.44 7.66
CA ASP A 135 -21.20 -7.66 8.85
C ASP A 135 -20.11 -7.74 9.93
N ASP A 136 -19.46 -8.90 10.09
CA ASP A 136 -18.35 -9.07 11.03
C ASP A 136 -17.12 -8.28 10.57
N ILE A 137 -16.84 -8.27 9.26
CA ILE A 137 -15.77 -7.45 8.68
C ILE A 137 -16.05 -5.97 8.91
N ILE A 138 -17.28 -5.51 8.66
CA ILE A 138 -17.69 -4.11 8.89
C ILE A 138 -17.59 -3.73 10.37
N ALA A 139 -18.03 -4.61 11.28
CA ALA A 139 -17.91 -4.38 12.72
C ALA A 139 -16.44 -4.23 13.15
N HIS A 140 -15.55 -5.10 12.63
CA HIS A 140 -14.11 -4.98 12.87
C HIS A 140 -13.54 -3.65 12.33
N ILE A 141 -13.90 -3.25 11.11
CA ILE A 141 -13.46 -1.96 10.53
C ILE A 141 -13.88 -0.79 11.45
N ARG A 142 -15.12 -0.78 11.94
CA ARG A 142 -15.62 0.27 12.85
C ARG A 142 -14.83 0.30 14.16
N THR A 143 -14.59 -0.86 14.77
CA THR A 143 -13.80 -0.98 16.00
C THR A 143 -12.39 -0.41 15.83
N VAL A 144 -11.71 -0.74 14.72
CA VAL A 144 -10.37 -0.20 14.48
C VAL A 144 -10.42 1.29 14.16
N ALA A 145 -11.46 1.79 13.47
CA ALA A 145 -11.65 3.22 13.21
C ALA A 145 -11.75 4.06 14.49
N GLU A 146 -12.44 3.56 15.52
CA GLU A 146 -12.51 4.21 16.83
C GLU A 146 -11.14 4.39 17.48
N ARG A 147 -10.19 3.48 17.19
CA ARG A 147 -8.82 3.53 17.70
C ARG A 147 -7.93 4.47 16.89
N THR A 148 -8.22 4.68 15.61
CA THR A 148 -7.41 5.53 14.72
C THR A 148 -7.80 7.01 14.83
N ARG A 149 -9.07 7.35 15.02
CA ARG A 149 -9.59 8.73 15.07
C ARG A 149 -8.87 9.66 16.04
N PRO A 150 -8.61 9.28 17.32
CA PRO A 150 -7.96 10.18 18.27
C PRO A 150 -6.55 10.63 17.85
N ARG A 151 -5.93 9.88 16.93
CA ARG A 151 -4.57 10.11 16.44
C ARG A 151 -4.54 10.73 15.05
N GLY A 152 -5.69 10.99 14.45
CA GLY A 152 -5.78 11.44 13.06
C GLY A 152 -5.22 10.42 12.05
N TRP A 153 -5.21 9.14 12.41
CA TRP A 153 -4.75 8.07 11.53
C TRP A 153 -5.86 7.63 10.59
N HIS A 154 -5.46 7.01 9.49
CA HIS A 154 -6.38 6.36 8.57
C HIS A 154 -6.31 4.82 8.66
N LEU A 155 -7.29 4.18 8.08
CA LEU A 155 -7.30 2.72 7.88
C LEU A 155 -6.68 2.41 6.51
N GLN A 156 -5.86 1.36 6.45
CA GLN A 156 -5.34 0.85 5.18
C GLN A 156 -5.85 -0.57 4.94
N PHE A 157 -6.51 -0.81 3.82
CA PHE A 157 -7.10 -2.10 3.50
C PHE A 157 -6.20 -2.91 2.57
N TYR A 158 -5.68 -4.02 3.07
CA TYR A 158 -5.12 -5.10 2.29
C TYR A 158 -6.21 -6.16 2.10
N SER A 159 -6.86 -6.18 0.94
CA SER A 159 -8.12 -6.87 0.74
C SER A 159 -8.23 -7.54 -0.63
N PRO A 160 -8.78 -8.75 -0.74
CA PRO A 160 -9.13 -9.31 -2.04
C PRO A 160 -10.24 -8.48 -2.70
N GLY A 161 -10.22 -8.39 -4.03
CA GLY A 161 -11.17 -7.59 -4.80
C GLY A 161 -12.65 -7.91 -4.55
N PRO A 162 -13.07 -9.18 -4.42
CA PRO A 162 -14.46 -9.51 -4.05
C PRO A 162 -14.89 -8.91 -2.71
N VAL A 163 -14.01 -8.85 -1.71
CA VAL A 163 -14.30 -8.21 -0.41
C VAL A 163 -14.36 -6.69 -0.56
N VAL A 164 -13.42 -6.08 -1.31
CA VAL A 164 -13.50 -4.65 -1.65
C VAL A 164 -14.86 -4.34 -2.28
N ARG A 165 -15.28 -5.09 -3.32
CA ARG A 165 -16.58 -4.91 -3.97
C ARG A 165 -17.75 -4.98 -2.99
N ALA A 166 -17.73 -5.95 -2.06
CA ALA A 166 -18.78 -6.11 -1.06
C ALA A 166 -18.82 -4.94 -0.06
N LEU A 167 -17.66 -4.33 0.24
CA LEU A 167 -17.55 -3.20 1.15
C LEU A 167 -17.91 -1.84 0.53
N LEU A 168 -17.96 -1.71 -0.82
CA LEU A 168 -18.21 -0.42 -1.47
C LEU A 168 -19.48 0.30 -0.99
N PRO A 169 -20.64 -0.38 -0.78
CA PRO A 169 -21.83 0.30 -0.24
C PRO A 169 -21.61 0.86 1.17
N PHE A 170 -20.89 0.15 2.03
CA PHE A 170 -20.52 0.62 3.36
C PHE A 170 -19.56 1.82 3.29
N LEU A 171 -18.54 1.75 2.42
CA LEU A 171 -17.53 2.79 2.28
C LEU A 171 -18.08 4.09 1.70
N ALA A 172 -19.20 4.04 0.95
CA ALA A 172 -19.84 5.24 0.41
C ALA A 172 -20.34 6.19 1.53
N ASP A 173 -20.75 5.63 2.68
CA ASP A 173 -21.28 6.36 3.83
C ASP A 173 -20.29 6.39 5.02
N PHE A 174 -19.08 5.86 4.85
CA PHE A 174 -18.11 5.78 5.92
C PHE A 174 -17.25 7.05 5.99
N GLU A 175 -17.28 7.72 7.15
CA GLU A 175 -16.68 9.06 7.30
C GLU A 175 -15.17 9.03 7.55
N ASP A 176 -14.63 7.91 8.12
CA ASP A 176 -13.21 7.82 8.39
C ASP A 176 -12.41 7.60 7.11
N THR A 177 -11.21 8.15 7.07
CA THR A 177 -10.34 7.98 5.92
C THR A 177 -9.87 6.54 5.76
N VAL A 178 -10.11 5.97 4.58
CA VAL A 178 -9.66 4.64 4.18
C VAL A 178 -8.72 4.74 2.99
N VAL A 179 -7.63 4.00 3.02
CA VAL A 179 -6.72 3.81 1.88
C VAL A 179 -6.81 2.37 1.39
N ILE A 180 -7.26 2.16 0.17
CA ILE A 180 -7.41 0.84 -0.44
C ILE A 180 -6.13 0.49 -1.20
N ASP A 181 -5.46 -0.60 -0.82
CA ASP A 181 -4.22 -1.05 -1.45
C ASP A 181 -4.42 -1.56 -2.89
N HIS A 182 -3.41 -1.43 -3.71
CA HIS A 182 -3.22 -2.13 -4.99
C HIS A 182 -4.43 -2.03 -5.93
N MET A 183 -4.90 -0.79 -6.19
CA MET A 183 -6.01 -0.50 -7.10
C MET A 183 -7.28 -1.32 -6.78
N GLY A 184 -7.49 -1.66 -5.49
CA GLY A 184 -8.62 -2.43 -5.01
C GLY A 184 -8.59 -3.92 -5.37
N TYR A 185 -7.45 -4.46 -5.86
CA TYR A 185 -7.36 -5.84 -6.34
C TYR A 185 -8.45 -6.21 -7.36
N LEU A 186 -8.86 -5.26 -8.21
CA LEU A 186 -9.92 -5.47 -9.21
C LEU A 186 -9.42 -6.35 -10.37
N LYS A 187 -9.40 -7.67 -10.16
CA LYS A 187 -8.96 -8.65 -11.14
C LYS A 187 -10.15 -9.27 -11.88
N GLU A 188 -10.07 -9.34 -13.20
CA GLU A 188 -11.06 -10.08 -14.00
C GLU A 188 -11.11 -11.58 -13.63
N SER A 189 -9.97 -12.18 -13.27
CA SER A 189 -9.92 -13.59 -12.83
C SER A 189 -10.74 -13.89 -11.58
N ASP A 190 -11.02 -12.87 -10.76
CA ASP A 190 -11.81 -12.97 -9.54
C ASP A 190 -13.30 -12.63 -9.81
N GLY A 191 -13.70 -12.58 -11.08
CA GLY A 191 -15.06 -12.26 -11.52
C GLY A 191 -15.42 -10.77 -11.37
N LEU A 192 -14.43 -9.89 -11.28
CA LEU A 192 -14.65 -8.45 -11.20
C LEU A 192 -14.72 -7.82 -12.58
N THR A 193 -15.58 -6.85 -12.74
CA THR A 193 -15.98 -6.25 -14.02
C THR A 193 -15.72 -4.76 -14.06
N ALA A 194 -15.87 -4.12 -15.23
CA ALA A 194 -15.85 -2.66 -15.37
C ALA A 194 -16.87 -1.98 -14.43
N LYS A 195 -18.04 -2.62 -14.21
CA LYS A 195 -19.05 -2.12 -13.26
C LYS A 195 -18.56 -2.01 -11.82
N ASP A 196 -17.67 -2.92 -11.42
CA ASP A 196 -17.08 -2.88 -10.07
C ASP A 196 -16.03 -1.77 -9.99
N ALA A 197 -15.30 -1.51 -11.09
CA ALA A 197 -14.44 -0.35 -11.20
C ALA A 197 -15.23 0.97 -11.12
N ASP A 198 -16.36 1.11 -11.83
CA ASP A 198 -17.24 2.28 -11.79
C ASP A 198 -17.76 2.54 -10.35
N ARG A 199 -18.10 1.47 -9.62
CA ARG A 199 -18.52 1.59 -8.20
C ARG A 199 -17.39 2.09 -7.31
N LEU A 200 -16.17 1.55 -7.48
CA LEU A 200 -15.00 2.04 -6.75
C LEU A 200 -14.77 3.52 -7.04
N LEU A 201 -14.83 3.93 -8.31
CA LEU A 201 -14.70 5.34 -8.70
C LEU A 201 -15.73 6.23 -8.01
N SER A 202 -16.98 5.79 -7.91
CA SER A 202 -18.05 6.53 -7.21
C SER A 202 -17.75 6.71 -5.72
N VAL A 203 -17.20 5.68 -5.05
CA VAL A 203 -16.81 5.77 -3.63
C VAL A 203 -15.61 6.71 -3.45
N VAL A 204 -14.63 6.65 -4.34
CA VAL A 204 -13.47 7.55 -4.33
C VAL A 204 -13.93 9.00 -4.55
N ASP A 205 -14.90 9.23 -5.45
CA ASP A 205 -15.47 10.56 -5.70
C ASP A 205 -16.19 11.14 -4.47
N GLY A 206 -16.77 10.30 -3.62
CA GLY A 206 -17.37 10.68 -2.34
C GLY A 206 -16.40 11.29 -1.32
N GLY A 207 -15.09 11.03 -1.45
CA GLY A 207 -14.02 11.81 -0.84
C GLY A 207 -13.37 11.26 0.44
N SER A 208 -13.92 10.22 1.10
CA SER A 208 -13.28 9.58 2.28
C SER A 208 -12.28 8.49 1.90
N CYS A 209 -12.43 7.90 0.71
CA CYS A 209 -11.57 6.82 0.24
C CYS A 209 -10.42 7.31 -0.64
N TYR A 210 -9.25 6.81 -0.35
CA TYR A 210 -8.06 6.89 -1.20
C TYR A 210 -7.77 5.53 -1.83
N VAL A 211 -7.14 5.53 -2.99
CA VAL A 211 -6.66 4.31 -3.65
C VAL A 211 -5.15 4.41 -3.89
N LYS A 212 -4.42 3.36 -3.55
CA LYS A 212 -3.01 3.24 -3.93
C LYS A 212 -2.87 2.74 -5.35
N LEU A 213 -2.26 3.53 -6.20
CA LEU A 213 -1.74 3.14 -7.50
C LEU A 213 -0.45 2.33 -7.29
N SER A 214 -0.60 1.11 -6.80
CA SER A 214 0.48 0.19 -6.46
C SER A 214 0.14 -1.24 -6.89
N GLY A 215 1.14 -2.11 -7.00
CA GLY A 215 0.93 -3.51 -7.35
C GLY A 215 0.13 -3.75 -8.64
N PRO A 216 0.32 -3.01 -9.76
CA PRO A 216 -0.47 -3.19 -10.98
C PRO A 216 -0.38 -4.61 -11.53
N TYR A 217 0.74 -5.29 -11.31
CA TYR A 217 0.94 -6.69 -11.67
C TYR A 217 0.03 -7.67 -10.89
N ARG A 218 -0.44 -7.26 -9.69
CA ARG A 218 -1.40 -8.04 -8.90
C ARG A 218 -2.79 -7.98 -9.53
N VAL A 219 -3.14 -6.84 -10.12
CA VAL A 219 -4.41 -6.61 -10.83
C VAL A 219 -4.37 -7.20 -12.24
N ALA A 220 -3.24 -7.09 -12.93
CA ALA A 220 -3.05 -7.60 -14.30
C ALA A 220 -3.27 -9.12 -14.42
N GLY A 221 -3.09 -9.89 -13.31
CA GLY A 221 -3.37 -11.33 -13.31
C GLY A 221 -2.57 -12.14 -14.33
N GLY A 222 -1.29 -11.75 -14.54
CA GLY A 222 -0.41 -12.39 -15.53
C GLY A 222 -0.47 -11.76 -16.92
N LYS A 223 -1.40 -10.85 -17.20
CA LYS A 223 -1.44 -10.05 -18.45
C LYS A 223 -0.31 -8.98 -18.43
N PRO A 224 0.04 -8.39 -19.57
CA PRO A 224 0.94 -7.23 -19.62
C PRO A 224 0.44 -6.07 -18.73
N LEU A 225 1.36 -5.28 -18.16
CA LEU A 225 1.00 -4.14 -17.28
C LEU A 225 0.13 -3.09 -17.99
N SER A 226 0.24 -2.97 -19.31
CA SER A 226 -0.64 -2.08 -20.10
C SER A 226 -2.14 -2.42 -19.96
N SER A 227 -2.48 -3.65 -19.58
CA SER A 227 -3.88 -4.07 -19.37
C SER A 227 -4.58 -3.35 -18.22
N VAL A 228 -3.83 -2.83 -17.23
CA VAL A 228 -4.37 -2.04 -16.11
C VAL A 228 -4.45 -0.54 -16.42
N GLY A 229 -3.92 -0.11 -17.56
CA GLY A 229 -3.94 1.30 -17.98
C GLY A 229 -5.34 1.94 -17.99
N PRO A 230 -6.39 1.29 -18.52
CA PRO A 230 -7.75 1.85 -18.47
C PRO A 230 -8.20 2.18 -17.04
N LEU A 231 -7.98 1.28 -16.07
CA LEU A 231 -8.33 1.52 -14.67
C LEU A 231 -7.49 2.65 -14.06
N GLY A 232 -6.16 2.64 -14.30
CA GLY A 232 -5.25 3.69 -13.80
C GLY A 232 -5.67 5.08 -14.28
N ARG A 233 -5.93 5.24 -15.58
CA ARG A 233 -6.40 6.51 -16.16
C ARG A 233 -7.78 6.91 -15.64
N ALA A 234 -8.71 5.99 -15.47
CA ALA A 234 -10.03 6.27 -14.93
C ALA A 234 -9.96 6.79 -13.47
N LEU A 235 -9.14 6.16 -12.62
CA LEU A 235 -8.88 6.63 -11.25
C LEU A 235 -8.30 8.04 -11.24
N VAL A 236 -7.28 8.30 -12.05
CA VAL A 236 -6.65 9.62 -12.15
C VAL A 236 -7.63 10.68 -12.67
N ALA A 237 -8.41 10.35 -13.70
CA ALA A 237 -9.39 11.29 -14.27
C ALA A 237 -10.52 11.61 -13.29
N ALA A 238 -10.91 10.64 -12.43
CA ALA A 238 -11.97 10.86 -11.44
C ALA A 238 -11.51 11.78 -10.30
N ARG A 239 -10.45 11.40 -9.58
CA ARG A 239 -10.04 12.09 -8.35
C ARG A 239 -8.53 11.94 -8.09
N PRO A 240 -7.66 12.68 -8.80
CA PRO A 240 -6.22 12.60 -8.57
C PRO A 240 -5.82 13.00 -7.14
N ASP A 241 -6.65 13.82 -6.47
CA ASP A 241 -6.47 14.23 -5.06
C ASP A 241 -6.82 13.13 -4.04
N ARG A 242 -7.29 11.98 -4.48
CA ARG A 242 -7.60 10.79 -3.67
C ARG A 242 -6.71 9.58 -4.04
N LEU A 243 -5.61 9.82 -4.69
CA LEU A 243 -4.68 8.76 -5.09
C LEU A 243 -3.31 8.98 -4.46
N VAL A 244 -2.64 7.87 -4.13
CA VAL A 244 -1.21 7.86 -3.79
C VAL A 244 -0.54 6.76 -4.58
N TRP A 245 0.73 6.96 -4.93
CA TRP A 245 1.54 5.94 -5.59
C TRP A 245 2.34 5.14 -4.56
N GLY A 246 2.56 3.84 -4.82
CA GLY A 246 3.46 3.00 -4.05
C GLY A 246 4.13 1.95 -4.90
N SER A 247 5.41 1.71 -4.67
CA SER A 247 6.20 0.73 -5.42
C SER A 247 5.74 -0.70 -5.16
N ASP A 248 5.29 -1.01 -3.95
CA ASP A 248 5.10 -2.37 -3.44
C ASP A 248 6.44 -3.17 -3.43
N TRP A 249 7.59 -2.43 -3.33
CA TRP A 249 8.90 -3.06 -3.18
C TRP A 249 8.92 -3.96 -1.93
N PRO A 250 9.47 -5.15 -1.95
CA PRO A 250 10.32 -5.77 -2.97
C PRO A 250 9.57 -6.59 -4.04
N HIS A 251 8.31 -6.34 -4.30
CA HIS A 251 7.51 -6.97 -5.37
C HIS A 251 7.34 -8.48 -5.20
N LEU A 252 6.97 -8.89 -4.00
CA LEU A 252 6.82 -10.32 -3.70
C LEU A 252 5.79 -11.02 -4.63
N PRO A 253 6.01 -12.31 -4.93
CA PRO A 253 6.99 -13.22 -4.29
C PRO A 253 8.38 -13.28 -4.94
N ASN A 254 8.64 -12.64 -6.06
CA ASN A 254 9.88 -12.92 -6.82
C ASN A 254 10.95 -11.82 -6.81
N GLY A 255 10.67 -10.62 -6.28
CA GLY A 255 11.67 -9.57 -6.08
C GLY A 255 12.37 -9.00 -7.32
N GLN A 256 11.95 -9.38 -8.55
CA GLN A 256 12.67 -9.08 -9.79
C GLN A 256 12.03 -8.01 -10.67
N ARG A 257 10.92 -7.41 -10.20
CA ARG A 257 10.24 -6.39 -11.01
C ARG A 257 11.03 -5.09 -11.05
N ASP A 258 10.85 -4.38 -12.14
CA ASP A 258 11.43 -3.06 -12.34
C ASP A 258 10.56 -1.99 -11.68
N THR A 259 11.06 -1.41 -10.58
CA THR A 259 10.34 -0.36 -9.84
C THR A 259 10.18 0.91 -10.70
N GLY A 260 11.16 1.21 -11.56
CA GLY A 260 11.10 2.35 -12.46
C GLY A 260 10.01 2.18 -13.54
N GLU A 261 9.85 0.96 -14.09
CA GLU A 261 8.71 0.69 -15.00
C GLU A 261 7.36 0.88 -14.30
N LEU A 262 7.24 0.49 -13.03
CA LEU A 262 6.01 0.69 -12.26
C LEU A 262 5.74 2.18 -12.01
N LEU A 263 6.76 2.98 -11.74
CA LEU A 263 6.64 4.44 -11.60
C LEU A 263 6.26 5.08 -12.94
N ASN A 264 6.84 4.61 -14.04
CA ASN A 264 6.62 5.12 -15.38
C ASN A 264 5.18 4.93 -15.91
N LEU A 265 4.39 4.03 -15.30
CA LEU A 265 2.96 3.95 -15.60
C LEU A 265 2.23 5.28 -15.31
N LEU A 266 2.71 6.08 -14.36
CA LEU A 266 2.17 7.42 -14.11
C LEU A 266 2.41 8.40 -15.26
N ALA A 267 3.42 8.18 -16.11
CA ALA A 267 3.61 9.00 -17.31
C ALA A 267 2.44 8.85 -18.29
N ASP A 268 1.86 7.63 -18.35
CA ASP A 268 0.73 7.33 -19.25
C ASP A 268 -0.63 7.65 -18.62
N TRP A 269 -0.72 7.74 -17.29
CA TRP A 269 -1.99 7.86 -16.58
C TRP A 269 -2.29 9.28 -16.12
N ALA A 270 -1.27 10.10 -15.89
CA ALA A 270 -1.38 11.38 -15.20
C ALA A 270 -0.54 12.47 -15.88
N ASP A 271 -1.06 13.69 -15.94
CA ASP A 271 -0.28 14.88 -16.27
C ASP A 271 0.60 15.33 -15.08
N ASP A 272 1.40 16.39 -15.26
CA ASP A 272 2.32 16.89 -14.24
C ASP A 272 1.60 17.34 -12.96
N ALA A 273 0.41 17.94 -13.07
CA ALA A 273 -0.37 18.41 -11.94
C ALA A 273 -0.91 17.22 -11.13
N ALA A 274 -1.47 16.22 -11.79
CA ALA A 274 -1.95 14.99 -11.16
C ALA A 274 -0.78 14.19 -10.55
N ARG A 275 0.37 14.08 -11.23
CA ARG A 275 1.57 13.42 -10.66
C ARG A 275 2.03 14.10 -9.39
N ARG A 276 2.02 15.45 -9.34
CA ARG A 276 2.35 16.18 -8.12
C ARG A 276 1.38 15.86 -6.99
N GLN A 277 0.08 15.87 -7.25
CA GLN A 277 -0.90 15.48 -6.24
C GLN A 277 -0.65 14.05 -5.72
N ILE A 278 -0.50 13.08 -6.61
CA ILE A 278 -0.34 11.66 -6.30
C ILE A 278 0.96 11.38 -5.53
N LEU A 279 2.06 12.02 -5.94
CA LEU A 279 3.39 11.73 -5.39
C LEU A 279 3.76 12.62 -4.21
N VAL A 280 3.19 13.84 -4.10
CA VAL A 280 3.64 14.82 -3.11
C VAL A 280 2.54 15.25 -2.17
N ASP A 281 1.45 15.84 -2.70
CA ASP A 281 0.49 16.57 -1.88
C ASP A 281 -0.41 15.61 -1.07
N ASN A 282 -0.87 14.53 -1.69
CA ASN A 282 -1.71 13.54 -1.01
C ASN A 282 -0.94 12.72 0.04
N PRO A 283 0.27 12.17 -0.26
CA PRO A 283 1.08 11.55 0.77
C PRO A 283 1.45 12.50 1.91
N ALA A 284 1.72 13.77 1.61
CA ALA A 284 1.98 14.78 2.65
C ALA A 284 0.80 14.92 3.60
N ARG A 285 -0.44 14.98 3.06
CA ARG A 285 -1.66 15.07 3.84
C ARG A 285 -1.93 13.81 4.68
N LEU A 286 -1.75 12.63 4.10
CA LEU A 286 -2.07 11.36 4.76
C LEU A 286 -1.03 10.94 5.81
N PHE A 287 0.25 11.20 5.56
CA PHE A 287 1.32 10.60 6.34
C PHE A 287 2.24 11.63 7.03
N PHE A 288 2.34 12.86 6.53
CA PHE A 288 3.32 13.84 7.00
C PHE A 288 2.68 15.11 7.58
N ALA A 289 1.36 15.25 7.52
CA ALA A 289 0.67 16.28 8.30
C ALA A 289 0.79 15.94 9.80
N ASN A 290 1.07 16.99 10.62
CA ASN A 290 1.18 16.86 12.07
C ASN A 290 -0.21 16.72 12.72
#